data_e134bf71a4b602569b6d63e5e995b091
#
_entry.id   e134bf71a4b602569b6d63e5e995b091
#
_cell.length_a   1.000
_cell.length_b   1.000
_cell.length_c   1.000
_cell.angle_alpha   90.00
_cell.angle_beta   90.00
_cell.angle_gamma   90.00
#
_symmetry.space_group_name_H-M   'P 1'
#
loop_
_entity.id
_entity.type
_entity.pdbx_description
1 polymer ?
#
loop_
_entity_poly.entity_id
_entity_poly.type
_entity_poly.pdbx_seq_one_letter_code
_entity_poly.pdbx_strand_id
1 'polypeptide(L)'
;MRYVFFDIECADGGKGSVCSFGYVITDENFCELESDDIVINPDSKFHLSGRSKRPSILFAYTESEFRKAPIFPVFYEKIKSLLEADDQIVVGHSVQDDVNFLCKACERYRLPALNFKFADSQSLYAQVYGCGGQIGLDRACEEFSIDKPVDVHKSEEDARAAMRLVKAICESNGIRLTEYVKNLRIGGETQDFKIFCSYIHPNRTMFQSFLENLSPKHPREQILAGKCVSASMAIEQPKQAQIYHLVQMIVDAGGTYTRVSSQCDIFITLGNSNENKVCKRTKTAYDAKRGGRRMEFVALDEFLKRLGVSKETYMNFPLPDIHWM
;
A
#
# COMPACT_ATOMS: atom_id res chain seq x y z
N MET A 1 -11.15 -17.86 -16.04
CA MET A 1 -10.14 -16.99 -15.34
C MET A 1 -9.93 -17.54 -13.95
N ARG A 2 -8.73 -17.45 -13.39
CA ARG A 2 -8.40 -17.88 -12.02
C ARG A 2 -8.01 -16.68 -11.20
N TYR A 3 -8.19 -16.76 -9.88
CA TYR A 3 -7.65 -15.81 -8.93
C TYR A 3 -6.59 -16.51 -8.09
N VAL A 4 -5.44 -15.89 -7.92
CA VAL A 4 -4.34 -16.38 -7.08
C VAL A 4 -4.15 -15.40 -5.94
N PHE A 5 -4.47 -15.81 -4.74
CA PHE A 5 -4.21 -15.04 -3.52
C PHE A 5 -2.90 -15.53 -2.91
N PHE A 6 -2.05 -14.62 -2.47
CA PHE A 6 -0.79 -14.99 -1.85
C PHE A 6 -0.38 -14.04 -0.73
N ASP A 7 0.43 -14.56 0.15
CA ASP A 7 1.05 -13.83 1.26
C ASP A 7 2.45 -14.39 1.52
N ILE A 8 3.33 -13.59 2.12
CA ILE A 8 4.73 -13.96 2.34
C ILE A 8 5.17 -13.60 3.75
N GLU A 9 5.83 -14.56 4.41
CA GLU A 9 6.53 -14.29 5.65
C GLU A 9 8.05 -14.21 5.43
N CYS A 10 8.69 -13.31 6.16
CA CYS A 10 10.14 -13.11 6.12
C CYS A 10 10.77 -13.20 7.51
N ALA A 11 11.90 -13.89 7.60
CA ALA A 11 12.71 -13.93 8.82
C ALA A 11 13.39 -12.57 9.12
N ASP A 12 13.72 -11.81 8.08
CA ASP A 12 14.26 -10.44 8.13
C ASP A 12 13.87 -9.70 6.86
N GLY A 13 12.88 -8.81 6.95
CA GLY A 13 12.35 -8.06 5.81
C GLY A 13 13.38 -7.21 5.06
N GLY A 14 14.53 -6.91 5.68
CA GLY A 14 15.62 -6.15 5.05
C GLY A 14 16.44 -6.95 4.04
N LYS A 15 16.42 -8.30 4.11
CA LYS A 15 17.37 -9.18 3.41
C LYS A 15 16.75 -10.08 2.34
N GLY A 16 15.47 -9.96 2.06
CA GLY A 16 14.79 -10.90 1.15
C GLY A 16 14.87 -12.36 1.65
N SER A 17 14.74 -12.53 2.96
CA SER A 17 14.81 -13.82 3.64
C SER A 17 13.41 -14.42 3.76
N VAL A 18 12.78 -14.68 2.62
CA VAL A 18 11.48 -15.34 2.56
C VAL A 18 11.54 -16.67 3.29
N CYS A 19 10.63 -16.88 4.24
CA CYS A 19 10.55 -18.11 5.01
C CYS A 19 9.24 -18.89 4.80
N SER A 20 8.20 -18.25 4.26
CA SER A 20 7.02 -18.97 3.79
C SER A 20 6.38 -18.20 2.62
N PHE A 21 5.77 -18.93 1.71
CA PHE A 21 4.97 -18.42 0.61
C PHE A 21 3.68 -19.21 0.57
N GLY A 22 2.63 -18.60 1.10
CA GLY A 22 1.29 -19.17 1.11
C GLY A 22 0.49 -18.72 -0.09
N TYR A 23 -0.32 -19.61 -0.65
CA TYR A 23 -1.21 -19.27 -1.75
C TYR A 23 -2.54 -20.03 -1.70
N VAL A 24 -3.54 -19.42 -2.29
CA VAL A 24 -4.86 -20.00 -2.55
C VAL A 24 -5.25 -19.67 -3.98
N ILE A 25 -5.55 -20.67 -4.78
CA ILE A 25 -6.04 -20.53 -6.14
C ILE A 25 -7.55 -20.79 -6.14
N THR A 26 -8.31 -19.88 -6.75
CA THR A 26 -9.77 -20.05 -6.90
C THR A 26 -10.21 -19.91 -8.35
N ASP A 27 -11.42 -20.36 -8.64
CA ASP A 27 -12.14 -19.95 -9.82
C ASP A 27 -12.67 -18.50 -9.71
N GLU A 28 -13.37 -18.02 -10.72
CA GLU A 28 -13.97 -16.68 -10.74
C GLU A 28 -15.15 -16.49 -9.76
N ASN A 29 -15.64 -17.57 -9.15
CA ASN A 29 -16.67 -17.57 -8.12
C ASN A 29 -16.09 -17.72 -6.70
N PHE A 30 -14.76 -17.61 -6.57
CA PHE A 30 -14.02 -17.82 -5.32
C PHE A 30 -14.16 -19.24 -4.73
N CYS A 31 -14.45 -20.25 -5.57
CA CYS A 31 -14.35 -21.64 -5.17
C CYS A 31 -12.88 -22.06 -5.17
N GLU A 32 -12.37 -22.49 -4.03
CA GLU A 32 -10.98 -22.90 -3.86
C GLU A 32 -10.67 -24.13 -4.73
N LEU A 33 -9.63 -24.06 -5.54
CA LEU A 33 -9.15 -25.11 -6.44
C LEU A 33 -7.89 -25.77 -5.89
N GLU A 34 -6.99 -24.96 -5.32
CA GLU A 34 -5.71 -25.41 -4.78
C GLU A 34 -5.25 -24.41 -3.71
N SER A 35 -4.59 -24.90 -2.67
CA SER A 35 -3.85 -24.07 -1.71
C SER A 35 -2.66 -24.83 -1.17
N ASP A 36 -1.63 -24.10 -0.76
CA ASP A 36 -0.42 -24.67 -0.13
C ASP A 36 0.32 -23.56 0.63
N ASP A 37 1.14 -23.96 1.58
CA ASP A 37 2.09 -23.11 2.26
C ASP A 37 3.52 -23.64 2.05
N ILE A 38 4.24 -23.01 1.15
CA ILE A 38 5.60 -23.38 0.80
C ILE A 38 6.55 -22.91 1.90
N VAL A 39 6.95 -23.81 2.78
CA VAL A 39 7.92 -23.53 3.84
C VAL A 39 9.32 -23.45 3.25
N ILE A 40 10.02 -22.35 3.53
CA ILE A 40 11.31 -22.01 2.92
C ILE A 40 12.34 -21.76 4.01
N ASN A 41 13.54 -22.30 3.84
CA ASN A 41 14.67 -21.92 4.68
C ASN A 41 15.10 -20.48 4.32
N PRO A 42 14.96 -19.51 5.23
CA PRO A 42 15.31 -18.12 4.93
C PRO A 42 16.80 -17.88 4.76
N ASP A 43 17.64 -18.87 5.05
CA ASP A 43 19.11 -18.78 5.02
C ASP A 43 19.62 -17.46 5.68
N SER A 44 18.97 -17.08 6.78
CA SER A 44 19.20 -15.86 7.54
C SER A 44 18.82 -16.05 8.99
N LYS A 45 19.27 -15.16 9.86
CA LYS A 45 18.80 -15.11 11.26
C LYS A 45 17.40 -14.49 11.30
N PHE A 46 16.59 -14.97 12.22
CA PHE A 46 15.29 -14.36 12.48
C PHE A 46 15.47 -13.06 13.28
N HIS A 47 15.03 -11.95 12.71
CA HIS A 47 14.98 -10.64 13.37
C HIS A 47 13.52 -10.20 13.48
N LEU A 48 12.82 -10.81 14.43
CA LEU A 48 11.38 -10.60 14.65
C LEU A 48 11.07 -9.45 15.61
N SER A 49 12.08 -8.83 16.20
CA SER A 49 11.92 -7.67 17.05
C SER A 49 11.55 -6.44 16.22
N GLY A 50 10.26 -6.19 16.11
CA GLY A 50 9.73 -4.95 15.59
C GLY A 50 10.29 -3.74 16.35
N ARG A 51 10.46 -2.60 15.67
CA ARG A 51 10.97 -1.32 16.21
C ARG A 51 10.13 -0.71 17.33
N SER A 52 9.10 -1.36 17.84
CA SER A 52 8.25 -0.85 18.91
C SER A 52 7.48 -1.98 19.56
N LYS A 53 7.20 -1.84 20.80
CA LYS A 53 6.18 -2.41 21.70
C LYS A 53 5.09 -3.38 21.12
N ARG A 54 5.27 -3.91 19.90
CA ARG A 54 4.42 -4.95 19.36
C ARG A 54 4.91 -6.31 19.87
N PRO A 55 4.01 -7.24 20.21
CA PRO A 55 4.40 -8.61 20.48
C PRO A 55 5.21 -9.18 19.32
N SER A 56 6.13 -10.07 19.59
CA SER A 56 6.89 -10.78 18.57
C SER A 56 5.93 -11.47 17.61
N ILE A 57 6.20 -11.36 16.31
CA ILE A 57 5.44 -12.11 15.29
C ILE A 57 5.58 -13.60 15.60
N LEU A 58 4.45 -14.28 15.77
CA LEU A 58 4.40 -15.72 15.96
C LEU A 58 4.16 -16.36 14.59
N PHE A 59 5.14 -17.09 14.08
CA PHE A 59 4.98 -17.90 12.89
C PHE A 59 4.27 -19.22 13.19
N ALA A 60 3.58 -19.75 12.19
CA ALA A 60 2.96 -21.08 12.28
C ALA A 60 3.99 -22.21 12.37
N TYR A 61 5.21 -21.97 11.94
CA TYR A 61 6.30 -22.94 11.94
C TYR A 61 7.40 -22.52 12.88
N THR A 62 8.07 -23.52 13.47
CA THR A 62 9.24 -23.30 14.32
C THR A 62 10.48 -22.96 13.50
N GLU A 63 11.46 -22.29 14.10
CA GLU A 63 12.75 -22.04 13.43
C GLU A 63 13.41 -23.33 12.94
N SER A 64 13.24 -24.44 13.67
CA SER A 64 13.77 -25.74 13.28
C SER A 64 13.13 -26.29 12.01
N GLU A 65 11.83 -26.08 11.80
CA GLU A 65 11.12 -26.48 10.59
C GLU A 65 11.58 -25.65 9.40
N PHE A 66 11.67 -24.34 9.54
CA PHE A 66 12.22 -23.47 8.51
C PHE A 66 13.65 -23.87 8.12
N ARG A 67 14.51 -24.17 9.10
CA ARG A 67 15.91 -24.57 8.85
C ARG A 67 16.05 -25.88 8.06
N LYS A 68 15.09 -26.79 8.18
CA LYS A 68 15.07 -28.07 7.47
C LYS A 68 14.51 -27.96 6.05
N ALA A 69 13.77 -26.92 5.75
CA ALA A 69 13.21 -26.68 4.44
C ALA A 69 14.31 -26.33 3.41
N PRO A 70 14.07 -26.53 2.12
CA PRO A 70 14.92 -26.00 1.06
C PRO A 70 14.93 -24.47 1.04
N ILE A 71 16.00 -23.90 0.47
CA ILE A 71 16.12 -22.45 0.27
C ILE A 71 15.30 -21.96 -0.92
N PHE A 72 15.03 -20.66 -0.99
CA PHE A 72 14.18 -20.02 -2.00
C PHE A 72 14.44 -20.45 -3.46
N PRO A 73 15.68 -20.59 -3.94
CA PRO A 73 15.94 -21.02 -5.33
C PRO A 73 15.30 -22.35 -5.73
N VAL A 74 15.11 -23.26 -4.78
CA VAL A 74 14.47 -24.56 -5.06
C VAL A 74 13.00 -24.41 -5.45
N PHE A 75 12.35 -23.40 -4.92
CA PHE A 75 10.93 -23.13 -5.15
C PHE A 75 10.67 -22.03 -6.21
N TYR A 76 11.73 -21.40 -6.72
CA TYR A 76 11.62 -20.27 -7.62
C TYR A 76 10.72 -20.54 -8.84
N GLU A 77 10.94 -21.66 -9.53
CA GLU A 77 10.14 -21.99 -10.73
C GLU A 77 8.66 -22.28 -10.38
N LYS A 78 8.39 -22.91 -9.22
CA LYS A 78 7.00 -23.10 -8.73
C LYS A 78 6.35 -21.74 -8.46
N ILE A 79 7.01 -20.87 -7.73
CA ILE A 79 6.50 -19.52 -7.40
C ILE A 79 6.31 -18.70 -8.67
N LYS A 80 7.27 -18.77 -9.60
CA LYS A 80 7.18 -18.11 -10.89
C LYS A 80 5.95 -18.56 -11.67
N SER A 81 5.75 -19.86 -11.79
CA SER A 81 4.59 -20.42 -12.52
C SER A 81 3.25 -20.05 -11.89
N LEU A 82 3.22 -19.89 -10.56
CA LEU A 82 2.01 -19.44 -9.84
C LEU A 82 1.68 -17.97 -10.10
N LEU A 83 2.70 -17.11 -10.22
CA LEU A 83 2.51 -15.67 -10.31
C LEU A 83 2.45 -15.15 -11.75
N GLU A 84 3.15 -15.78 -12.69
CA GLU A 84 3.31 -15.33 -14.08
C GLU A 84 2.36 -16.02 -15.07
N ALA A 85 1.48 -16.91 -14.62
CA ALA A 85 0.55 -17.55 -15.53
C ALA A 85 -0.41 -16.56 -16.18
N ASP A 86 -0.73 -16.80 -17.46
CA ASP A 86 -1.73 -16.05 -18.18
C ASP A 86 -3.15 -16.32 -17.63
N ASP A 87 -4.11 -15.46 -17.96
CA ASP A 87 -5.53 -15.59 -17.60
C ASP A 87 -5.82 -15.71 -16.10
N GLN A 88 -5.04 -15.02 -15.28
CA GLN A 88 -5.26 -14.95 -13.84
C GLN A 88 -5.18 -13.52 -13.29
N ILE A 89 -5.76 -13.33 -12.11
CA ILE A 89 -5.58 -12.14 -11.29
C ILE A 89 -4.85 -12.58 -10.01
N VAL A 90 -3.66 -12.02 -9.81
CA VAL A 90 -2.88 -12.22 -8.59
C VAL A 90 -3.25 -11.15 -7.57
N VAL A 91 -3.51 -11.52 -6.34
CA VAL A 91 -3.97 -10.62 -5.28
C VAL A 91 -3.21 -10.89 -3.98
N GLY A 92 -2.85 -9.83 -3.29
CA GLY A 92 -2.37 -9.91 -1.90
C GLY A 92 -3.04 -8.86 -1.03
N HIS A 93 -2.71 -8.79 0.24
CA HIS A 93 -3.15 -7.74 1.15
C HIS A 93 -1.97 -6.89 1.60
N SER A 94 -1.96 -5.59 1.29
CA SER A 94 -0.74 -4.76 1.44
C SER A 94 0.45 -5.35 0.66
N VAL A 95 0.15 -5.93 -0.47
CA VAL A 95 0.95 -6.84 -1.30
C VAL A 95 2.32 -6.29 -1.72
N GLN A 96 2.53 -5.03 -1.55
CA GLN A 96 3.75 -4.32 -1.93
C GLN A 96 4.97 -4.77 -1.14
N ASP A 97 4.77 -5.09 0.13
CA ASP A 97 5.85 -5.59 0.96
C ASP A 97 6.25 -7.01 0.50
N ASP A 98 5.27 -7.85 0.12
CA ASP A 98 5.47 -9.20 -0.42
C ASP A 98 6.23 -9.17 -1.74
N VAL A 99 5.82 -8.30 -2.65
CA VAL A 99 6.51 -8.08 -3.94
C VAL A 99 7.95 -7.64 -3.71
N ASN A 100 8.18 -6.72 -2.75
CA ASN A 100 9.52 -6.29 -2.40
C ASN A 100 10.36 -7.41 -1.77
N PHE A 101 9.76 -8.31 -0.99
CA PHE A 101 10.45 -9.49 -0.46
C PHE A 101 10.86 -10.45 -1.56
N LEU A 102 9.98 -10.71 -2.54
CA LEU A 102 10.32 -11.53 -3.72
C LEU A 102 11.44 -10.90 -4.56
N CYS A 103 11.36 -9.59 -4.78
CA CYS A 103 12.41 -8.84 -5.49
C CYS A 103 13.78 -9.02 -4.82
N LYS A 104 13.85 -8.78 -3.52
CA LYS A 104 15.09 -8.94 -2.74
C LYS A 104 15.57 -10.39 -2.70
N ALA A 105 14.67 -11.38 -2.66
CA ALA A 105 15.01 -12.78 -2.72
C ALA A 105 15.63 -13.14 -4.09
N CYS A 106 15.03 -12.70 -5.18
CA CYS A 106 15.58 -12.87 -6.52
C CYS A 106 16.97 -12.22 -6.64
N GLU A 107 17.13 -10.98 -6.16
CA GLU A 107 18.45 -10.31 -6.16
C GLU A 107 19.50 -11.06 -5.34
N ARG A 108 19.13 -11.47 -4.12
CA ARG A 108 20.02 -12.19 -3.21
C ARG A 108 20.58 -13.47 -3.82
N TYR A 109 19.73 -14.21 -4.50
CA TYR A 109 20.10 -15.49 -5.11
C TYR A 109 20.48 -15.39 -6.59
N ARG A 110 20.55 -14.16 -7.14
CA ARG A 110 20.86 -13.88 -8.55
C ARG A 110 19.95 -14.62 -9.52
N LEU A 111 18.67 -14.71 -9.17
CA LEU A 111 17.63 -15.27 -10.01
C LEU A 111 17.06 -14.20 -10.93
N PRO A 112 16.47 -14.55 -12.09
CA PRO A 112 15.73 -13.62 -12.91
C PRO A 112 14.61 -12.92 -12.11
N ALA A 113 14.26 -11.71 -12.48
CA ALA A 113 13.12 -11.03 -11.90
C ALA A 113 11.82 -11.75 -12.29
N LEU A 114 10.87 -11.78 -11.36
CA LEU A 114 9.51 -12.23 -11.63
C LEU A 114 8.70 -11.09 -12.29
N ASN A 115 7.88 -11.41 -13.28
CA ASN A 115 7.07 -10.43 -14.00
C ASN A 115 5.59 -10.83 -13.98
N PHE A 116 4.78 -10.16 -13.18
CA PHE A 116 3.35 -10.43 -13.08
C PHE A 116 2.55 -9.18 -12.75
N LYS A 117 1.25 -9.25 -13.03
CA LYS A 117 0.29 -8.22 -12.63
C LYS A 117 -0.35 -8.63 -11.30
N PHE A 118 -0.57 -7.67 -10.41
CA PHE A 118 -1.23 -7.94 -9.15
C PHE A 118 -2.22 -6.84 -8.76
N ALA A 119 -3.13 -7.19 -7.88
CA ALA A 119 -4.05 -6.30 -7.21
C ALA A 119 -3.82 -6.34 -5.69
N ASP A 120 -4.22 -5.28 -5.00
CA ASP A 120 -4.10 -5.16 -3.55
C ASP A 120 -5.49 -5.06 -2.91
N SER A 121 -5.85 -6.06 -2.10
CA SER A 121 -7.14 -6.10 -1.41
C SER A 121 -7.31 -4.95 -0.40
N GLN A 122 -6.22 -4.44 0.18
CA GLN A 122 -6.26 -3.25 1.03
C GLN A 122 -6.69 -2.01 0.22
N SER A 123 -6.20 -1.90 -1.01
CA SER A 123 -6.55 -0.82 -1.92
C SER A 123 -7.97 -0.95 -2.45
N LEU A 124 -8.41 -2.17 -2.72
CA LEU A 124 -9.80 -2.47 -3.06
C LEU A 124 -10.74 -2.02 -1.94
N TYR A 125 -10.45 -2.41 -0.70
CA TYR A 125 -11.20 -1.98 0.48
C TYR A 125 -11.27 -0.45 0.57
N ALA A 126 -10.12 0.21 0.49
CA ALA A 126 -10.05 1.66 0.57
C ALA A 126 -10.84 2.37 -0.54
N GLN A 127 -10.81 1.84 -1.76
CA GLN A 127 -11.54 2.39 -2.90
C GLN A 127 -13.07 2.26 -2.72
N VAL A 128 -13.54 1.10 -2.25
CA VAL A 128 -14.97 0.81 -2.11
C VAL A 128 -15.58 1.56 -0.93
N TYR A 129 -14.89 1.62 0.21
CA TYR A 129 -15.43 2.19 1.44
C TYR A 129 -14.96 3.62 1.70
N GLY A 130 -14.18 4.21 0.80
CA GLY A 130 -13.73 5.60 0.91
C GLY A 130 -12.79 5.84 2.10
N CYS A 131 -12.12 4.81 2.57
CA CYS A 131 -11.21 4.90 3.70
C CYS A 131 -9.85 5.39 3.21
N GLY A 132 -9.46 6.60 3.57
CA GLY A 132 -8.14 7.15 3.25
C GLY A 132 -6.96 6.55 4.02
N GLY A 133 -7.13 5.42 4.68
CA GLY A 133 -6.13 4.78 5.52
C GLY A 133 -5.81 3.35 5.11
N GLN A 134 -4.61 2.90 5.47
CA GLN A 134 -4.26 1.49 5.36
C GLN A 134 -5.00 0.72 6.46
N ILE A 135 -5.84 -0.24 6.07
CA ILE A 135 -6.46 -1.19 7.00
C ILE A 135 -5.63 -2.47 7.00
N GLY A 136 -5.26 -2.97 8.18
CA GLY A 136 -4.61 -4.28 8.30
C GLY A 136 -5.63 -5.40 8.03
N LEU A 137 -5.13 -6.56 7.58
CA LEU A 137 -5.97 -7.71 7.21
C LEU A 137 -6.88 -8.15 8.36
N ASP A 138 -6.35 -8.27 9.58
CA ASP A 138 -7.12 -8.68 10.75
C ASP A 138 -8.34 -7.79 10.99
N ARG A 139 -8.11 -6.47 10.98
CA ARG A 139 -9.20 -5.52 11.17
C ARG A 139 -10.20 -5.53 10.03
N ALA A 140 -9.74 -5.69 8.78
CA ALA A 140 -10.64 -5.81 7.64
C ALA A 140 -11.49 -7.09 7.74
N CYS A 141 -10.91 -8.20 8.19
CA CYS A 141 -11.62 -9.44 8.43
C CYS A 141 -12.65 -9.30 9.56
N GLU A 142 -12.30 -8.63 10.66
CA GLU A 142 -13.25 -8.34 11.76
C GLU A 142 -14.49 -7.58 11.25
N GLU A 143 -14.30 -6.56 10.42
CA GLU A 143 -15.41 -5.75 9.88
C GLU A 143 -16.37 -6.56 9.00
N PHE A 144 -15.89 -7.62 8.34
CA PHE A 144 -16.69 -8.54 7.54
C PHE A 144 -17.07 -9.85 8.26
N SER A 145 -16.78 -9.97 9.56
CA SER A 145 -17.01 -11.19 10.34
C SER A 145 -16.35 -12.42 9.71
N ILE A 146 -15.17 -12.24 9.13
CA ILE A 146 -14.34 -13.30 8.56
C ILE A 146 -13.50 -13.90 9.66
N ASP A 147 -13.68 -15.19 9.87
CA ASP A 147 -12.90 -15.95 10.86
C ASP A 147 -11.45 -16.10 10.38
N LYS A 148 -10.52 -15.61 11.18
CA LYS A 148 -9.07 -15.71 10.96
C LYS A 148 -8.38 -15.99 12.29
N PRO A 149 -7.42 -16.94 12.37
CA PRO A 149 -6.57 -17.10 13.54
C PRO A 149 -5.76 -15.82 13.79
N VAL A 150 -5.95 -15.19 14.95
CA VAL A 150 -5.43 -13.83 15.23
C VAL A 150 -3.96 -13.82 15.63
N ASP A 151 -3.45 -14.90 16.20
CA ASP A 151 -2.16 -14.90 16.91
C ASP A 151 -1.02 -15.59 16.15
N VAL A 152 -1.29 -16.22 15.02
CA VAL A 152 -0.29 -17.03 14.30
C VAL A 152 -0.28 -16.66 12.83
N HIS A 153 0.86 -16.14 12.36
CA HIS A 153 1.07 -15.83 10.95
C HIS A 153 1.41 -17.08 10.16
N LYS A 154 0.45 -17.54 9.35
CA LYS A 154 0.59 -18.61 8.37
C LYS A 154 0.20 -18.04 7.00
N SER A 155 1.16 -17.96 6.10
CA SER A 155 0.96 -17.28 4.81
C SER A 155 -0.25 -17.82 4.02
N GLU A 156 -0.51 -19.12 4.04
CA GLU A 156 -1.68 -19.71 3.39
C GLU A 156 -3.00 -19.21 4.01
N GLU A 157 -3.08 -19.11 5.34
CA GLU A 157 -4.27 -18.62 6.03
C GLU A 157 -4.48 -17.13 5.82
N ASP A 158 -3.39 -16.35 5.74
CA ASP A 158 -3.45 -14.93 5.44
C ASP A 158 -3.87 -14.70 3.97
N ALA A 159 -3.36 -15.49 3.02
CA ALA A 159 -3.85 -15.52 1.63
C ALA A 159 -5.33 -15.90 1.55
N ARG A 160 -5.78 -16.90 2.32
CA ARG A 160 -7.19 -17.32 2.39
C ARG A 160 -8.07 -16.24 3.00
N ALA A 161 -7.60 -15.56 4.03
CA ALA A 161 -8.30 -14.43 4.64
C ALA A 161 -8.45 -13.27 3.64
N ALA A 162 -7.40 -12.94 2.90
CA ALA A 162 -7.45 -11.95 1.82
C ALA A 162 -8.45 -12.36 0.72
N MET A 163 -8.51 -13.64 0.35
CA MET A 163 -9.50 -14.18 -0.60
C MET A 163 -10.92 -13.98 -0.08
N ARG A 164 -11.19 -14.36 1.17
CA ARG A 164 -12.53 -14.21 1.79
C ARG A 164 -12.94 -12.74 1.88
N LEU A 165 -11.98 -11.85 2.21
CA LEU A 165 -12.23 -10.40 2.25
C LEU A 165 -12.63 -9.87 0.87
N VAL A 166 -11.87 -10.21 -0.17
CA VAL A 166 -12.17 -9.77 -1.55
C VAL A 166 -13.52 -10.32 -2.00
N LYS A 167 -13.81 -11.59 -1.72
CA LYS A 167 -15.11 -12.19 -1.98
C LYS A 167 -16.24 -11.41 -1.32
N ALA A 168 -16.14 -11.14 -0.02
CA ALA A 168 -17.14 -10.41 0.74
C ALA A 168 -17.34 -8.97 0.20
N ILE A 169 -16.27 -8.27 -0.19
CA ILE A 169 -16.36 -6.96 -0.82
C ILE A 169 -17.11 -7.04 -2.16
N CYS A 170 -16.77 -8.01 -3.01
CA CYS A 170 -17.39 -8.20 -4.30
C CYS A 170 -18.90 -8.52 -4.16
N GLU A 171 -19.24 -9.45 -3.28
CA GLU A 171 -20.63 -9.85 -3.02
C GLU A 171 -21.47 -8.70 -2.44
N SER A 172 -20.94 -7.99 -1.46
CA SER A 172 -21.63 -6.85 -0.81
C SER A 172 -21.92 -5.69 -1.77
N ASN A 173 -21.15 -5.56 -2.83
CA ASN A 173 -21.29 -4.47 -3.80
C ASN A 173 -21.85 -4.93 -5.16
N GLY A 174 -22.08 -6.23 -5.36
CA GLY A 174 -22.60 -6.79 -6.60
C GLY A 174 -21.66 -6.60 -7.80
N ILE A 175 -20.35 -6.52 -7.58
CA ILE A 175 -19.33 -6.26 -8.60
C ILE A 175 -18.30 -7.39 -8.63
N ARG A 176 -17.90 -7.80 -9.83
CA ARG A 176 -16.86 -8.82 -10.00
C ARG A 176 -15.46 -8.24 -9.76
N LEU A 177 -14.56 -9.09 -9.26
CA LEU A 177 -13.15 -8.68 -9.07
C LEU A 177 -12.51 -8.16 -10.36
N THR A 178 -12.82 -8.77 -11.50
CA THR A 178 -12.34 -8.34 -12.83
C THR A 178 -12.71 -6.90 -13.19
N GLU A 179 -13.84 -6.40 -12.70
CA GLU A 179 -14.29 -5.03 -12.93
C GLU A 179 -13.55 -4.05 -12.01
N TYR A 180 -13.32 -4.46 -10.75
CA TYR A 180 -12.50 -3.68 -9.83
C TYR A 180 -11.07 -3.52 -10.32
N VAL A 181 -10.44 -4.60 -10.77
CA VAL A 181 -9.04 -4.60 -11.22
C VAL A 181 -8.81 -3.68 -12.41
N LYS A 182 -9.76 -3.56 -13.34
CA LYS A 182 -9.69 -2.60 -14.45
C LYS A 182 -9.59 -1.15 -13.97
N ASN A 183 -10.16 -0.84 -12.82
CA ASN A 183 -10.25 0.49 -12.23
C ASN A 183 -9.29 0.68 -11.06
N LEU A 184 -8.58 -0.36 -10.61
CA LEU A 184 -7.60 -0.26 -9.54
C LEU A 184 -6.35 0.45 -10.05
N ARG A 185 -6.02 1.55 -9.37
CA ARG A 185 -4.78 2.31 -9.63
C ARG A 185 -3.58 1.75 -8.91
N ILE A 186 -3.79 0.79 -8.04
CA ILE A 186 -2.79 0.10 -7.26
C ILE A 186 -2.86 -1.37 -7.62
N GLY A 187 -2.31 -1.67 -8.67
CA GLY A 187 -1.86 -2.89 -9.22
C GLY A 187 -0.77 -2.49 -10.18
N GLY A 188 0.22 -3.26 -10.32
CA GLY A 188 1.34 -2.95 -11.20
C GLY A 188 1.57 -4.07 -12.18
N GLU A 189 2.09 -3.70 -13.32
CA GLU A 189 2.83 -4.63 -14.14
C GLU A 189 4.26 -4.63 -13.62
N THR A 190 4.74 -5.79 -13.17
CA THR A 190 6.13 -5.95 -12.83
C THR A 190 6.87 -6.40 -14.08
N GLN A 191 7.31 -5.48 -14.90
CA GLN A 191 8.20 -5.82 -16.00
C GLN A 191 9.60 -6.15 -15.49
N ASP A 192 9.99 -5.51 -14.40
CA ASP A 192 11.20 -5.76 -13.64
C ASP A 192 10.94 -5.40 -12.18
N PHE A 193 11.19 -6.31 -11.24
CA PHE A 193 10.98 -6.05 -9.82
C PHE A 193 11.78 -4.87 -9.29
N LYS A 194 12.96 -4.58 -9.83
CA LYS A 194 13.75 -3.41 -9.45
C LYS A 194 13.07 -2.12 -9.85
N ILE A 195 12.63 -2.06 -11.10
CA ILE A 195 11.88 -0.92 -11.62
C ILE A 195 10.57 -0.79 -10.87
N PHE A 196 9.88 -1.90 -10.62
CA PHE A 196 8.65 -1.91 -9.88
C PHE A 196 8.82 -1.42 -8.45
N CYS A 197 9.77 -1.97 -7.70
CA CYS A 197 10.02 -1.56 -6.31
C CYS A 197 10.48 -0.12 -6.19
N SER A 198 11.20 0.41 -7.16
CA SER A 198 11.60 1.82 -7.19
C SER A 198 10.49 2.74 -7.72
N TYR A 199 9.68 2.28 -8.66
CA TYR A 199 8.68 3.07 -9.38
C TYR A 199 7.32 3.12 -8.68
N ILE A 200 6.86 2.01 -8.09
CA ILE A 200 5.51 1.91 -7.52
C ILE A 200 5.46 2.31 -6.04
N HIS A 201 6.60 2.37 -5.38
CA HIS A 201 6.65 2.71 -3.96
C HIS A 201 7.49 3.93 -3.66
N PRO A 202 7.00 5.12 -4.00
CA PRO A 202 7.46 6.28 -3.29
C PRO A 202 7.21 5.99 -1.79
N ASN A 203 8.25 5.61 -1.08
CA ASN A 203 8.17 5.39 0.36
C ASN A 203 8.28 6.73 1.10
N ARG A 204 8.15 6.69 2.42
CA ARG A 204 8.31 7.91 3.25
C ARG A 204 9.64 8.63 3.01
N THR A 205 10.70 7.90 2.73
CA THR A 205 12.04 8.45 2.47
C THR A 205 12.07 9.20 1.14
N MET A 206 11.49 8.62 0.10
CA MET A 206 11.40 9.27 -1.21
C MET A 206 10.51 10.52 -1.16
N PHE A 207 9.38 10.45 -0.45
CA PHE A 207 8.54 11.65 -0.26
C PHE A 207 9.25 12.73 0.54
N GLN A 208 10.04 12.35 1.54
CA GLN A 208 10.86 13.30 2.29
C GLN A 208 11.93 13.95 1.39
N SER A 209 12.64 13.15 0.59
CA SER A 209 13.61 13.66 -0.39
C SER A 209 12.96 14.57 -1.44
N PHE A 210 11.75 14.21 -1.91
CA PHE A 210 10.98 15.07 -2.81
C PHE A 210 10.68 16.43 -2.16
N LEU A 211 10.25 16.45 -0.88
CA LEU A 211 9.96 17.70 -0.17
C LEU A 211 11.21 18.58 0.02
N GLU A 212 12.37 17.97 0.24
CA GLU A 212 13.65 18.66 0.43
C GLU A 212 14.19 19.31 -0.87
N ASN A 213 13.84 18.71 -2.02
CA ASN A 213 14.25 19.21 -3.34
C ASN A 213 13.14 19.95 -4.08
N LEU A 214 12.08 20.32 -3.38
CA LEU A 214 10.88 20.90 -3.97
C LEU A 214 11.13 22.35 -4.44
N SER A 215 10.86 22.60 -5.71
CA SER A 215 10.95 23.93 -6.32
C SER A 215 9.83 24.12 -7.33
N PRO A 216 9.45 25.37 -7.65
CA PRO A 216 8.46 25.64 -8.71
C PRO A 216 8.93 25.06 -10.05
N LYS A 217 8.10 24.23 -10.68
CA LYS A 217 8.37 23.67 -12.02
C LYS A 217 7.50 24.30 -13.10
N HIS A 218 6.26 24.56 -12.75
CA HIS A 218 5.25 25.14 -13.66
C HIS A 218 4.56 26.30 -12.94
N PRO A 219 5.22 27.49 -12.84
CA PRO A 219 4.66 28.63 -12.13
C PRO A 219 3.24 28.94 -12.61
N ARG A 220 2.33 29.06 -11.66
CA ARG A 220 0.91 29.37 -11.85
C ARG A 220 0.59 30.74 -11.25
N GLU A 221 -0.66 31.16 -11.36
CA GLU A 221 -1.15 32.29 -10.58
C GLU A 221 -0.83 32.10 -9.10
N GLN A 222 -0.25 33.11 -8.48
CA GLN A 222 0.32 33.03 -7.10
C GLN A 222 -0.76 33.10 -6.02
N ILE A 223 -1.83 32.32 -6.16
CA ILE A 223 -2.98 32.32 -5.23
C ILE A 223 -2.65 31.82 -3.83
N LEU A 224 -1.51 31.13 -3.67
CA LEU A 224 -1.01 30.63 -2.39
C LEU A 224 0.25 31.37 -1.91
N ALA A 225 0.54 32.54 -2.48
CA ALA A 225 1.75 33.30 -2.12
C ALA A 225 1.86 33.51 -0.61
N GLY A 226 2.97 33.06 -0.02
CA GLY A 226 3.27 33.15 1.40
C GLY A 226 2.40 32.26 2.30
N LYS A 227 1.59 31.36 1.77
CA LYS A 227 0.79 30.40 2.55
C LYS A 227 1.53 29.10 2.76
N CYS A 228 1.46 28.60 3.99
CA CYS A 228 1.94 27.28 4.35
C CYS A 228 0.75 26.30 4.38
N VAL A 229 0.82 25.25 3.61
CA VAL A 229 -0.25 24.26 3.43
C VAL A 229 0.15 22.93 4.04
N SER A 230 -0.79 22.25 4.68
CA SER A 230 -0.65 20.87 5.15
C SER A 230 -1.88 20.06 4.77
N ALA A 231 -1.75 18.75 4.74
CA ALA A 231 -2.87 17.85 4.44
C ALA A 231 -3.03 16.78 5.53
N SER A 232 -4.24 16.25 5.65
CA SER A 232 -4.50 15.11 6.52
C SER A 232 -3.72 13.88 6.05
N MET A 233 -3.47 12.93 6.95
CA MET A 233 -2.78 11.68 6.58
C MET A 233 -3.56 10.85 5.57
N ALA A 234 -4.86 11.04 5.49
CA ALA A 234 -5.69 10.38 4.50
C ALA A 234 -5.43 10.89 3.07
N ILE A 235 -5.00 12.15 2.92
CA ILE A 235 -4.60 12.76 1.65
C ILE A 235 -3.11 12.57 1.40
N GLU A 236 -2.28 12.78 2.44
CA GLU A 236 -0.83 12.56 2.36
C GLU A 236 -0.53 11.06 2.41
N GLN A 237 -0.74 10.39 1.29
CA GLN A 237 -0.38 9.00 1.10
C GLN A 237 0.90 8.94 0.24
N PRO A 238 2.10 8.80 0.85
CA PRO A 238 3.38 8.85 0.11
C PRO A 238 3.53 7.76 -0.96
N LYS A 239 2.67 6.75 -0.94
CA LYS A 239 2.60 5.67 -1.92
C LYS A 239 1.72 6.04 -3.14
N GLN A 240 1.05 7.19 -3.14
CA GLN A 240 0.13 7.60 -4.20
C GLN A 240 0.70 8.78 -5.00
N ALA A 241 0.52 8.74 -6.31
CA ALA A 241 0.95 9.82 -7.21
C ALA A 241 0.33 11.17 -6.84
N GLN A 242 -0.91 11.16 -6.41
CA GLN A 242 -1.72 12.35 -6.15
C GLN A 242 -1.05 13.33 -5.18
N ILE A 243 -0.39 12.82 -4.13
CA ILE A 243 0.23 13.74 -3.14
C ILE A 243 1.42 14.49 -3.72
N TYR A 244 2.21 13.88 -4.60
CA TYR A 244 3.35 14.56 -5.24
C TYR A 244 2.87 15.68 -6.15
N HIS A 245 1.84 15.42 -6.95
CA HIS A 245 1.22 16.44 -7.81
C HIS A 245 0.56 17.55 -7.00
N LEU A 246 -0.16 17.21 -5.92
CA LEU A 246 -0.78 18.20 -5.05
C LEU A 246 0.27 19.14 -4.44
N VAL A 247 1.33 18.58 -3.91
CA VAL A 247 2.42 19.35 -3.30
C VAL A 247 3.15 20.21 -4.33
N GLN A 248 3.41 19.66 -5.53
CA GLN A 248 4.00 20.45 -6.63
C GLN A 248 3.11 21.62 -7.04
N MET A 249 1.79 21.38 -7.18
CA MET A 249 0.84 22.44 -7.52
C MET A 249 0.76 23.54 -6.45
N ILE A 250 0.88 23.18 -5.17
CA ILE A 250 0.95 24.15 -4.07
C ILE A 250 2.16 25.07 -4.25
N VAL A 251 3.31 24.50 -4.55
CA VAL A 251 4.56 25.27 -4.73
C VAL A 251 4.53 26.08 -6.02
N ASP A 252 4.00 25.53 -7.10
CA ASP A 252 3.82 26.24 -8.35
C ASP A 252 2.87 27.43 -8.22
N ALA A 253 1.93 27.37 -7.26
CA ALA A 253 1.02 28.47 -6.91
C ALA A 253 1.58 29.44 -5.83
N GLY A 254 2.86 29.34 -5.51
CA GLY A 254 3.56 30.24 -4.57
C GLY A 254 3.45 29.88 -3.09
N GLY A 255 2.86 28.73 -2.77
CA GLY A 255 2.75 28.23 -1.41
C GLY A 255 3.95 27.38 -0.98
N THR A 256 3.96 26.97 0.28
CA THR A 256 4.87 25.97 0.82
C THR A 256 4.09 24.80 1.40
N TYR A 257 4.66 23.60 1.41
CA TYR A 257 4.04 22.44 2.01
C TYR A 257 4.77 22.02 3.29
N THR A 258 4.02 21.72 4.34
CA THR A 258 4.58 21.21 5.60
C THR A 258 3.83 19.98 6.10
N ARG A 259 4.56 19.08 6.74
CA ARG A 259 3.98 17.94 7.48
C ARG A 259 3.62 18.30 8.93
N VAL A 260 4.01 19.49 9.37
CA VAL A 260 3.73 19.99 10.74
C VAL A 260 2.40 20.74 10.75
N SER A 261 1.30 20.02 10.93
CA SER A 261 -0.07 20.55 10.82
C SER A 261 -0.40 21.68 11.80
N SER A 262 0.32 21.81 12.91
CA SER A 262 0.15 22.91 13.84
C SER A 262 0.73 24.24 13.33
N GLN A 263 1.51 24.22 12.26
CA GLN A 263 2.21 25.40 11.73
C GLN A 263 1.66 25.88 10.37
N CYS A 264 0.71 25.17 9.78
CA CYS A 264 0.16 25.58 8.49
C CYS A 264 -0.87 26.71 8.60
N ASP A 265 -1.11 27.40 7.49
CA ASP A 265 -2.16 28.41 7.32
C ASP A 265 -3.41 27.79 6.72
N ILE A 266 -3.24 26.75 5.88
CA ILE A 266 -4.32 25.99 5.25
C ILE A 266 -4.12 24.52 5.55
N PHE A 267 -5.14 23.85 6.07
CA PHE A 267 -5.16 22.42 6.32
C PHE A 267 -6.21 21.73 5.45
N ILE A 268 -5.75 20.84 4.57
CA ILE A 268 -6.62 20.14 3.62
C ILE A 268 -7.14 18.84 4.24
N THR A 269 -8.47 18.63 4.18
CA THR A 269 -9.18 17.46 4.69
C THR A 269 -9.97 16.76 3.58
N LEU A 270 -10.39 15.52 3.81
CA LEU A 270 -11.35 14.85 2.90
C LEU A 270 -12.78 15.37 3.04
N GLY A 271 -13.06 16.17 4.09
CA GLY A 271 -14.36 16.77 4.31
C GLY A 271 -15.39 15.84 4.96
N ASN A 272 -15.02 14.64 5.39
CA ASN A 272 -15.92 13.73 6.09
C ASN A 272 -15.80 13.87 7.63
N SER A 273 -16.94 13.71 8.34
CA SER A 273 -17.02 13.92 9.79
C SER A 273 -16.21 12.94 10.65
N ASN A 274 -15.76 11.83 10.07
CA ASN A 274 -15.01 10.79 10.78
C ASN A 274 -13.49 11.03 10.76
N GLU A 275 -12.98 11.87 9.88
CA GLU A 275 -11.55 12.16 9.73
C GLU A 275 -10.95 12.74 11.03
N ASN A 276 -11.74 13.48 11.81
CA ASN A 276 -11.34 14.09 13.08
C ASN A 276 -11.10 13.08 14.20
N LYS A 277 -11.69 11.90 14.13
CA LYS A 277 -11.63 10.89 15.19
C LYS A 277 -10.40 9.97 15.07
N VAL A 278 -9.85 9.84 13.89
CA VAL A 278 -8.89 8.77 13.57
C VAL A 278 -7.48 9.30 13.26
N CYS A 279 -7.33 10.54 12.82
CA CYS A 279 -6.06 11.08 12.35
C CYS A 279 -5.40 12.01 13.38
N LYS A 280 -4.28 11.59 13.97
CA LYS A 280 -3.50 12.40 14.92
C LYS A 280 -3.12 13.77 14.34
N ARG A 281 -2.74 13.85 13.07
CA ARG A 281 -2.36 15.11 12.40
C ARG A 281 -3.53 16.08 12.30
N THR A 282 -4.70 15.57 11.93
CA THR A 282 -5.94 16.36 11.87
C THR A 282 -6.32 16.88 13.25
N LYS A 283 -6.23 16.04 14.28
CA LYS A 283 -6.45 16.46 15.68
C LYS A 283 -5.50 17.58 16.08
N THR A 284 -4.19 17.43 15.79
CA THR A 284 -3.19 18.47 16.08
C THR A 284 -3.51 19.81 15.39
N ALA A 285 -4.00 19.77 14.14
CA ALA A 285 -4.43 20.98 13.44
C ALA A 285 -5.64 21.65 14.12
N TYR A 286 -6.64 20.87 14.52
CA TYR A 286 -7.79 21.40 15.26
C TYR A 286 -7.41 21.97 16.61
N ASP A 287 -6.50 21.33 17.34
CA ASP A 287 -6.03 21.79 18.63
C ASP A 287 -5.26 23.12 18.48
N ALA A 288 -4.43 23.26 17.45
CA ALA A 288 -3.72 24.51 17.14
C ALA A 288 -4.72 25.64 16.81
N LYS A 289 -5.75 25.36 16.02
CA LYS A 289 -6.80 26.34 15.71
C LYS A 289 -7.55 26.76 16.96
N ARG A 290 -7.93 25.84 17.83
CA ARG A 290 -8.55 26.12 19.13
C ARG A 290 -7.63 26.93 20.03
N GLY A 291 -6.32 26.71 19.96
CA GLY A 291 -5.31 27.49 20.67
C GLY A 291 -5.04 28.90 20.09
N GLY A 292 -5.86 29.34 19.12
CA GLY A 292 -5.80 30.71 18.57
C GLY A 292 -4.99 30.89 17.30
N ARG A 293 -4.45 29.78 16.71
CA ARG A 293 -3.78 29.88 15.41
C ARG A 293 -4.79 30.20 14.31
N ARG A 294 -4.49 31.21 13.51
CA ARG A 294 -5.26 31.51 12.30
C ARG A 294 -4.97 30.42 11.25
N MET A 295 -5.95 29.55 11.05
CA MET A 295 -5.85 28.41 10.15
C MET A 295 -7.19 28.18 9.44
N GLU A 296 -7.13 28.00 8.14
CA GLU A 296 -8.26 27.60 7.31
C GLU A 296 -8.29 26.08 7.15
N PHE A 297 -9.47 25.47 7.33
CA PHE A 297 -9.71 24.07 6.99
C PHE A 297 -10.49 24.04 5.68
N VAL A 298 -9.96 23.32 4.68
CA VAL A 298 -10.53 23.26 3.33
C VAL A 298 -10.71 21.82 2.94
N ALA A 299 -11.85 21.46 2.37
CA ALA A 299 -12.02 20.14 1.77
C ALA A 299 -11.16 20.01 0.50
N LEU A 300 -10.64 18.81 0.24
CA LEU A 300 -9.77 18.56 -0.92
C LEU A 300 -10.41 19.03 -2.23
N ASP A 301 -11.68 18.72 -2.44
CA ASP A 301 -12.39 19.08 -3.68
C ASP A 301 -12.47 20.61 -3.88
N GLU A 302 -12.68 21.37 -2.79
CA GLU A 302 -12.68 22.82 -2.82
C GLU A 302 -11.28 23.39 -3.07
N PHE A 303 -10.27 22.80 -2.42
CA PHE A 303 -8.88 23.21 -2.60
C PHE A 303 -8.40 22.97 -4.04
N LEU A 304 -8.76 21.83 -4.63
CA LEU A 304 -8.46 21.54 -6.04
C LEU A 304 -9.13 22.55 -7.00
N LYS A 305 -10.38 22.94 -6.72
CA LYS A 305 -11.06 23.99 -7.50
C LYS A 305 -10.29 25.32 -7.46
N ARG A 306 -9.77 25.70 -6.29
CA ARG A 306 -8.92 26.92 -6.17
C ARG A 306 -7.66 26.82 -7.04
N LEU A 307 -7.11 25.62 -7.19
CA LEU A 307 -5.98 25.36 -8.07
C LEU A 307 -6.36 25.16 -9.56
N GLY A 308 -7.64 25.27 -9.91
CA GLY A 308 -8.13 25.07 -11.27
C GLY A 308 -8.06 23.62 -11.76
N VAL A 309 -8.13 22.65 -10.83
CA VAL A 309 -8.00 21.21 -11.13
C VAL A 309 -9.30 20.49 -10.73
N SER A 310 -9.85 19.69 -11.66
CA SER A 310 -10.98 18.84 -11.34
C SER A 310 -10.57 17.65 -10.47
N LYS A 311 -11.51 17.13 -9.68
CA LYS A 311 -11.28 15.91 -8.90
C LYS A 311 -10.91 14.72 -9.79
N GLU A 312 -11.55 14.61 -10.94
CA GLU A 312 -11.27 13.56 -11.93
C GLU A 312 -9.83 13.65 -12.43
N THR A 313 -9.37 14.84 -12.83
CA THR A 313 -7.98 15.07 -13.22
C THR A 313 -7.00 14.70 -12.11
N TYR A 314 -7.29 15.17 -10.88
CA TYR A 314 -6.45 14.88 -9.71
C TYR A 314 -6.35 13.37 -9.46
N MET A 315 -7.46 12.68 -9.54
CA MET A 315 -7.50 11.23 -9.33
C MET A 315 -6.80 10.45 -10.44
N ASN A 316 -6.63 11.01 -11.63
CA ASN A 316 -5.98 10.39 -12.80
C ASN A 316 -4.52 10.82 -13.01
N PHE A 317 -3.92 11.54 -12.07
CA PHE A 317 -2.50 11.87 -12.18
C PHE A 317 -1.66 10.60 -12.29
N PRO A 318 -0.74 10.55 -13.27
CA PRO A 318 0.21 9.44 -13.38
C PRO A 318 1.12 9.40 -12.16
N LEU A 319 1.73 8.25 -11.90
CA LEU A 319 2.82 8.18 -10.94
C LEU A 319 3.92 9.17 -11.34
N PRO A 320 4.54 9.86 -10.38
CA PRO A 320 5.65 10.74 -10.69
C PRO A 320 6.76 9.95 -11.37
N ASP A 321 7.36 10.55 -12.41
CA ASP A 321 8.56 10.01 -12.99
C ASP A 321 9.67 9.95 -11.94
N ILE A 322 10.40 8.83 -11.88
CA ILE A 322 11.50 8.62 -10.93
C ILE A 322 12.56 9.73 -11.02
N HIS A 323 12.69 10.32 -12.19
CA HIS A 323 13.60 11.45 -12.42
C HIS A 323 13.21 12.75 -11.68
N TRP A 324 12.08 12.78 -11.01
CA TRP A 324 11.69 13.91 -10.15
C TRP A 324 12.29 13.82 -8.74
N MET A 325 12.75 12.66 -8.39
CA MET A 325 13.24 12.35 -7.05
C MET A 325 14.75 12.31 -6.99
#